data_e17211a5d4e4269534e3a615eae83efc
#
_entry.id   e17211a5d4e4269534e3a615eae83efc
#
_cell.length_a   1.000
_cell.length_b   1.000
_cell.length_c   1.000
_cell.angle_alpha   90.00
_cell.angle_beta   90.00
_cell.angle_gamma   90.00
#
_symmetry.space_group_name_H-M   'P 1'
#
loop_
_entity.id
_entity.type
_entity.pdbx_description
1 polymer ?
#
loop_
_entity_poly.entity_id
_entity_poly.type
_entity_poly.pdbx_seq_one_letter_code
_entity_poly.pdbx_strand_id
1 'polypeptide(L)'
;LEGIEIKYVFLGDWKSPKTGMRYTRGSQIRKKRRGGKWNDYSRRLSRNVVFLGIQRIVPPSERKTECSYYRKFRSTAIDENTKRHILEVAGRVMGKQYTSLDLRTVDRRRLFVVDRQAHHYSGFNMGAGENAIFTILIELFSAGEGALLVIDEIELGLTRRSTEGFY
;
A
#
# COMPACT_ATOMS: atom_id res chain seq x y z
N LEU A 1 -18.88 -26.06 10.57
CA LEU A 1 -17.97 -25.95 9.44
C LEU A 1 -16.72 -26.81 9.69
N GLU A 2 -16.88 -28.11 9.64
CA GLU A 2 -15.79 -29.10 9.72
C GLU A 2 -15.27 -29.39 8.30
N GLY A 3 -13.99 -29.69 8.17
CA GLY A 3 -13.41 -30.13 6.90
C GLY A 3 -12.96 -29.00 5.96
N ILE A 4 -12.99 -27.72 6.40
CA ILE A 4 -12.42 -26.64 5.59
C ILE A 4 -10.90 -26.83 5.51
N GLU A 5 -10.41 -26.91 4.29
CA GLU A 5 -9.00 -26.94 3.97
C GLU A 5 -8.63 -25.72 3.14
N ILE A 6 -7.59 -25.01 3.54
CA ILE A 6 -7.02 -23.90 2.78
C ILE A 6 -5.62 -24.30 2.37
N LYS A 7 -5.38 -24.38 1.05
CA LYS A 7 -4.06 -24.64 0.49
C LYS A 7 -3.45 -23.34 0.00
N TYR A 8 -2.31 -22.97 0.58
CA TYR A 8 -1.49 -21.87 0.11
C TYR A 8 -0.41 -22.42 -0.81
N VAL A 9 -0.27 -21.88 -2.00
CA VAL A 9 0.80 -22.24 -2.94
C VAL A 9 1.69 -21.03 -3.15
N PHE A 10 2.99 -21.21 -2.99
CA PHE A 10 3.99 -20.15 -3.13
C PHE A 10 4.79 -20.42 -4.39
N LEU A 11 4.82 -19.46 -5.30
CA LEU A 11 5.51 -19.57 -6.59
C LEU A 11 6.92 -18.96 -6.56
N GLY A 12 7.27 -18.25 -5.49
CA GLY A 12 8.57 -17.61 -5.31
C GLY A 12 9.40 -18.24 -4.19
N ASP A 13 10.56 -17.67 -3.94
CA ASP A 13 11.45 -18.07 -2.85
C ASP A 13 10.76 -17.93 -1.50
N TRP A 14 10.74 -19.03 -0.78
CA TRP A 14 10.18 -19.10 0.54
C TRP A 14 11.13 -19.71 1.54
N LYS A 15 11.28 -19.11 2.71
CA LYS A 15 12.03 -19.66 3.82
C LYS A 15 11.08 -20.26 4.85
N SER A 16 11.22 -21.55 5.12
CA SER A 16 10.41 -22.20 6.16
C SER A 16 10.78 -21.66 7.54
N PRO A 17 9.84 -21.11 8.31
CA PRO A 17 10.12 -20.65 9.66
C PRO A 17 10.44 -21.81 10.61
N LYS A 18 10.06 -23.04 10.28
CA LYS A 18 10.30 -24.22 11.09
C LYS A 18 11.68 -24.83 10.88
N THR A 19 12.14 -24.90 9.64
CA THR A 19 13.38 -25.61 9.28
C THR A 19 14.50 -24.65 8.88
N GLY A 20 14.18 -23.37 8.64
CA GLY A 20 15.11 -22.40 8.08
C GLY A 20 15.47 -22.64 6.60
N MET A 21 14.97 -23.73 6.00
CA MET A 21 15.26 -24.08 4.61
C MET A 21 14.58 -23.13 3.64
N ARG A 22 15.28 -22.78 2.56
CA ARG A 22 14.73 -22.03 1.42
C ARG A 22 14.10 -22.98 0.41
N TYR A 23 12.94 -22.62 -0.08
CA TYR A 23 12.22 -23.29 -1.15
C TYR A 23 11.93 -22.32 -2.26
N THR A 24 12.15 -22.72 -3.50
CA THR A 24 11.75 -21.96 -4.69
C THR A 24 10.26 -22.05 -4.97
N ARG A 25 9.65 -23.13 -4.50
CA ARG A 25 8.20 -23.34 -4.50
C ARG A 25 7.81 -24.03 -3.20
N GLY A 26 6.67 -23.65 -2.67
CA GLY A 26 6.18 -24.27 -1.43
C GLY A 26 4.67 -24.32 -1.39
N SER A 27 4.15 -25.24 -0.61
CA SER A 27 2.73 -25.24 -0.26
C SER A 27 2.55 -25.44 1.23
N GLN A 28 1.53 -24.82 1.78
CA GLN A 28 1.10 -25.02 3.15
C GLN A 28 -0.39 -25.30 3.17
N ILE A 29 -0.79 -26.38 3.86
CA ILE A 29 -2.18 -26.76 4.00
C ILE A 29 -2.62 -26.46 5.43
N ARG A 30 -3.72 -25.74 5.57
CA ARG A 30 -4.40 -25.50 6.84
C ARG A 30 -5.74 -26.20 6.84
N LYS A 31 -5.98 -27.01 7.85
CA LYS A 31 -7.24 -27.73 8.04
C LYS A 31 -7.92 -27.28 9.32
N LYS A 32 -9.20 -27.05 9.25
CA LYS A 32 -10.01 -26.80 10.43
C LYS A 32 -10.40 -28.13 11.07
N ARG A 33 -9.95 -28.37 12.30
CA ARG A 33 -10.26 -29.59 13.06
C ARG A 33 -11.62 -29.46 13.76
N ARG A 34 -12.17 -30.62 14.18
CA ARG A 34 -13.27 -30.69 15.14
C ARG A 34 -12.97 -29.79 16.35
N GLY A 35 -13.94 -29.01 16.81
CA GLY A 35 -13.73 -28.03 17.88
C GLY A 35 -13.25 -26.64 17.40
N GLY A 36 -13.21 -26.38 16.09
CA GLY A 36 -13.08 -25.04 15.53
C GLY A 36 -11.67 -24.46 15.47
N LYS A 37 -10.65 -25.16 15.95
CA LYS A 37 -9.26 -24.69 15.89
C LYS A 37 -8.59 -25.08 14.56
N TRP A 38 -7.82 -24.14 14.01
CA TRP A 38 -6.97 -24.42 12.85
C TRP A 38 -5.69 -25.13 13.29
N ASN A 39 -5.24 -26.12 12.50
CA ASN A 39 -3.90 -26.67 12.68
C ASN A 39 -2.87 -25.64 12.25
N ASP A 40 -1.67 -25.74 12.78
CA ASP A 40 -0.49 -24.94 12.39
C ASP A 40 -0.66 -23.41 12.51
N TYR A 41 -1.52 -22.94 13.44
CA TYR A 41 -1.75 -21.51 13.67
C TYR A 41 -0.46 -20.74 13.97
N SER A 42 0.51 -21.37 14.62
CA SER A 42 1.81 -20.77 14.97
C SER A 42 2.80 -20.68 13.81
N ARG A 43 2.52 -21.31 12.68
CA ARG A 43 3.44 -21.40 11.53
C ARG A 43 3.00 -20.47 10.41
N ARG A 44 2.93 -19.20 10.70
CA ARG A 44 2.70 -18.21 9.66
C ARG A 44 3.97 -18.07 8.83
N LEU A 45 3.80 -17.98 7.51
CA LEU A 45 4.88 -17.54 6.64
C LEU A 45 5.26 -16.11 7.00
N SER A 46 6.55 -15.88 7.19
CA SER A 46 7.05 -14.52 7.28
C SER A 46 6.92 -13.87 5.91
N ARG A 47 6.01 -12.94 5.78
CA ARG A 47 5.77 -12.15 4.57
C ARG A 47 5.61 -10.70 4.97
N ASN A 48 6.16 -9.80 4.17
CA ASN A 48 5.86 -8.39 4.34
C ASN A 48 4.39 -8.15 3.98
N VAL A 49 3.61 -7.66 4.93
CA VAL A 49 2.18 -7.35 4.73
C VAL A 49 1.98 -5.88 5.02
N VAL A 50 1.51 -5.17 4.02
CA VAL A 50 1.11 -3.76 4.13
C VAL A 50 -0.41 -3.71 4.14
N PHE A 51 -0.98 -3.16 5.19
CA PHE A 51 -2.42 -2.96 5.32
C PHE A 51 -2.77 -1.47 5.19
N LEU A 52 -3.66 -1.16 4.26
CA LEU A 52 -4.18 0.18 4.01
C LEU A 52 -5.67 0.21 4.33
N GLY A 53 -5.99 0.70 5.52
CA GLY A 53 -7.37 0.92 5.94
C GLY A 53 -7.95 2.25 5.47
N ILE A 54 -9.16 2.54 5.91
CA ILE A 54 -9.96 3.73 5.55
C ILE A 54 -9.25 5.08 5.81
N GLN A 55 -8.31 5.12 6.75
CA GLN A 55 -7.56 6.34 7.08
C GLN A 55 -6.78 6.95 5.90
N ARG A 56 -6.53 6.16 4.83
CA ARG A 56 -5.85 6.66 3.63
C ARG A 56 -6.64 7.70 2.86
N ILE A 57 -7.97 7.67 2.97
CA ILE A 57 -8.86 8.60 2.27
C ILE A 57 -9.08 9.92 3.02
N VAL A 58 -8.69 9.98 4.29
CA VAL A 58 -8.79 11.22 5.07
C VAL A 58 -7.69 12.18 4.62
N PRO A 59 -8.03 13.32 4.02
CA PRO A 59 -7.03 14.30 3.60
C PRO A 59 -6.17 14.78 4.78
N PRO A 60 -4.91 15.15 4.56
CA PRO A 60 -4.07 15.72 5.62
C PRO A 60 -4.71 16.90 6.34
N SER A 61 -5.47 17.73 5.61
CA SER A 61 -6.20 18.90 6.16
C SER A 61 -7.28 18.57 7.19
N GLU A 62 -7.84 17.34 7.13
CA GLU A 62 -8.94 16.90 8.01
C GLU A 62 -8.47 16.07 9.20
N ARG A 63 -7.21 15.72 9.25
CA ARG A 63 -6.67 14.92 10.36
C ARG A 63 -6.44 15.79 11.58
N LYS A 64 -7.12 15.47 12.69
CA LYS A 64 -7.10 16.27 13.94
C LYS A 64 -5.70 16.61 14.48
N THR A 65 -4.70 15.82 14.16
CA THR A 65 -3.32 15.97 14.67
C THR A 65 -2.41 16.75 13.73
N GLU A 66 -2.87 17.19 12.57
CA GLU A 66 -2.00 17.70 11.50
C GLU A 66 -2.07 19.20 11.25
N CYS A 67 -2.90 19.90 11.97
CA CYS A 67 -3.17 21.33 11.74
C CYS A 67 -2.03 22.28 12.15
N SER A 68 -0.82 21.79 12.41
CA SER A 68 0.29 22.69 12.73
C SER A 68 1.10 23.01 11.47
N TYR A 69 0.82 24.12 10.86
CA TYR A 69 1.62 24.73 9.79
C TYR A 69 3.08 25.00 10.19
N TYR A 70 3.40 24.95 11.46
CA TYR A 70 4.74 25.21 12.00
C TYR A 70 5.66 23.99 11.94
N ARG A 71 5.17 22.78 11.70
CA ARG A 71 6.02 21.59 11.54
C ARG A 71 6.63 21.55 10.16
N LYS A 72 7.95 21.61 10.10
CA LYS A 72 8.69 21.51 8.84
C LYS A 72 8.71 20.06 8.38
N PHE A 73 7.93 19.74 7.38
CA PHE A 73 8.07 18.51 6.63
C PHE A 73 9.42 18.50 5.90
N ARG A 74 10.16 17.41 6.02
CA ARG A 74 11.45 17.23 5.33
C ARG A 74 11.26 16.34 4.12
N SER A 75 11.91 16.68 3.02
CA SER A 75 11.94 15.82 1.82
C SER A 75 12.57 14.48 2.17
N THR A 76 11.96 13.41 1.71
CA THR A 76 12.39 12.03 1.88
C THR A 76 12.75 11.48 0.51
N ALA A 77 13.97 10.99 0.37
CA ALA A 77 14.41 10.42 -0.89
C ALA A 77 13.55 9.22 -1.29
N ILE A 78 13.09 9.22 -2.53
CA ILE A 78 12.50 8.09 -3.23
C ILE A 78 13.41 7.80 -4.40
N ASP A 79 13.66 6.53 -4.67
CA ASP A 79 14.37 6.12 -5.88
C ASP A 79 13.69 6.67 -7.15
N GLU A 80 14.47 7.20 -8.07
CA GLU A 80 13.95 7.89 -9.26
C GLU A 80 13.15 6.96 -10.20
N ASN A 81 13.48 5.67 -10.25
CA ASN A 81 12.67 4.70 -11.01
C ASN A 81 11.29 4.50 -10.34
N THR A 82 11.29 4.33 -9.04
CA THR A 82 10.05 4.23 -8.24
C THR A 82 9.20 5.47 -8.41
N LYS A 83 9.79 6.65 -8.32
CA LYS A 83 9.11 7.93 -8.50
C LYS A 83 8.46 8.05 -9.88
N ARG A 84 9.20 7.69 -10.94
CA ARG A 84 8.68 7.68 -12.31
C ARG A 84 7.50 6.74 -12.48
N HIS A 85 7.58 5.50 -11.94
CA HIS A 85 6.48 4.56 -11.99
C HIS A 85 5.25 5.06 -11.23
N ILE A 86 5.44 5.67 -10.06
CA ILE A 86 4.33 6.27 -9.30
C ILE A 86 3.65 7.36 -10.12
N LEU A 87 4.40 8.26 -10.72
CA LEU A 87 3.85 9.35 -11.55
C LEU A 87 3.08 8.83 -12.76
N GLU A 88 3.64 7.82 -13.43
CA GLU A 88 3.00 7.19 -14.60
C GLU A 88 1.67 6.52 -14.22
N VAL A 89 1.67 5.68 -13.18
CA VAL A 89 0.47 4.95 -12.75
C VAL A 89 -0.57 5.91 -12.18
N ALA A 90 -0.17 6.88 -11.34
CA ALA A 90 -1.07 7.91 -10.84
C ALA A 90 -1.68 8.72 -11.98
N GLY A 91 -0.87 9.09 -12.97
CA GLY A 91 -1.33 9.80 -14.17
C GLY A 91 -2.38 9.03 -14.95
N ARG A 92 -2.15 7.73 -15.15
CA ARG A 92 -3.08 6.82 -15.85
C ARG A 92 -4.41 6.68 -15.10
N VAL A 93 -4.34 6.39 -13.79
CA VAL A 93 -5.52 6.19 -12.95
C VAL A 93 -6.36 7.46 -12.81
N MET A 94 -5.72 8.61 -12.65
CA MET A 94 -6.40 9.89 -12.43
C MET A 94 -6.75 10.62 -13.74
N GLY A 95 -6.28 10.15 -14.89
CA GLY A 95 -6.41 10.88 -16.17
C GLY A 95 -5.70 12.24 -16.14
N LYS A 96 -4.57 12.34 -15.44
CA LYS A 96 -3.81 13.58 -15.22
C LYS A 96 -2.34 13.38 -15.63
N GLN A 97 -1.66 14.46 -15.96
CA GLN A 97 -0.23 14.42 -16.23
C GLN A 97 0.53 15.07 -15.06
N TYR A 98 1.27 14.25 -14.33
CA TYR A 98 2.15 14.70 -13.25
C TYR A 98 3.59 14.76 -13.77
N THR A 99 4.32 15.82 -13.42
CA THR A 99 5.70 16.04 -13.85
C THR A 99 6.71 15.84 -12.74
N SER A 100 6.29 16.01 -11.48
CA SER A 100 7.16 15.75 -10.33
C SER A 100 6.39 15.20 -9.14
N LEU A 101 7.11 14.52 -8.26
CA LEU A 101 6.64 14.06 -6.96
C LEU A 101 7.75 14.27 -5.94
N ASP A 102 7.44 14.97 -4.86
CA ASP A 102 8.27 15.05 -3.66
C ASP A 102 7.49 14.49 -2.47
N LEU A 103 8.05 13.48 -1.82
CA LEU A 103 7.52 12.92 -0.59
C LEU A 103 8.18 13.64 0.58
N ARG A 104 7.38 14.29 1.39
CA ARG A 104 7.83 14.93 2.62
C ARG A 104 7.31 14.20 3.83
N THR A 105 8.13 14.09 4.86
CA THR A 105 7.77 13.40 6.09
C THR A 105 8.04 14.26 7.31
N VAL A 106 7.23 14.06 8.31
CA VAL A 106 7.44 14.56 9.68
C VAL A 106 6.92 13.49 10.64
N ASP A 107 7.77 12.96 11.49
CA ASP A 107 7.47 11.79 12.32
C ASP A 107 6.98 10.61 11.45
N ARG A 108 5.75 10.15 11.68
CA ARG A 108 5.10 9.08 10.88
C ARG A 108 4.15 9.63 9.80
N ARG A 109 4.15 10.93 9.58
CA ARG A 109 3.22 11.59 8.66
C ARG A 109 3.88 11.83 7.33
N ARG A 110 3.13 11.62 6.28
CA ARG A 110 3.56 11.82 4.89
C ARG A 110 2.77 12.92 4.25
N LEU A 111 3.43 13.73 3.47
CA LEU A 111 2.85 14.78 2.65
C LEU A 111 3.40 14.66 1.24
N PHE A 112 2.53 14.46 0.28
CA PHE A 112 2.89 14.48 -1.13
C PHE A 112 2.88 15.92 -1.63
N VAL A 113 3.88 16.25 -2.44
CA VAL A 113 3.93 17.50 -3.18
C VAL A 113 4.14 17.14 -4.64
N VAL A 114 3.30 17.63 -5.52
CA VAL A 114 3.32 17.27 -6.93
C VAL A 114 3.28 18.51 -7.81
N ASP A 115 3.85 18.37 -9.00
CA ASP A 115 3.69 19.32 -10.09
C ASP A 115 2.79 18.70 -11.17
N ARG A 116 1.84 19.49 -11.61
CA ARG A 116 0.96 19.16 -12.71
C ARG A 116 0.82 20.40 -13.61
N GLN A 117 1.36 20.32 -14.83
CA GLN A 117 1.43 21.48 -15.74
C GLN A 117 2.09 22.68 -15.04
N ALA A 118 1.38 23.80 -14.93
CA ALA A 118 1.86 25.01 -14.24
C ALA A 118 1.51 25.05 -12.73
N HIS A 119 0.89 24.00 -12.19
CA HIS A 119 0.41 23.97 -10.81
C HIS A 119 1.31 23.14 -9.92
N HIS A 120 1.78 23.77 -8.84
CA HIS A 120 2.52 23.13 -7.74
C HIS A 120 1.60 23.09 -6.52
N TYR A 121 1.31 21.89 -5.99
CA TYR A 121 0.43 21.72 -4.86
C TYR A 121 0.76 20.50 -4.01
N SER A 122 0.26 20.49 -2.79
CA SER A 122 0.52 19.44 -1.84
C SER A 122 -0.73 18.66 -1.45
N GLY A 123 -0.57 17.58 -0.69
CA GLY A 123 -1.66 16.78 -0.14
C GLY A 123 -2.70 17.59 0.66
N PHE A 124 -2.37 18.79 1.14
CA PHE A 124 -3.35 19.69 1.75
C PHE A 124 -4.37 20.25 0.74
N ASN A 125 -3.98 20.32 -0.50
CA ASN A 125 -4.80 20.86 -1.61
C ASN A 125 -5.21 19.77 -2.60
N MET A 126 -4.80 18.52 -2.38
CA MET A 126 -5.25 17.36 -3.15
C MET A 126 -6.66 16.95 -2.73
N GLY A 127 -7.44 16.48 -3.70
CA GLY A 127 -8.66 15.73 -3.38
C GLY A 127 -8.35 14.45 -2.64
N ALA A 128 -9.30 13.95 -1.84
CA ALA A 128 -9.15 12.73 -1.04
C ALA A 128 -8.71 11.52 -1.89
N GLY A 129 -9.33 11.32 -3.05
CA GLY A 129 -8.98 10.24 -3.98
C GLY A 129 -7.57 10.35 -4.53
N GLU A 130 -7.13 11.54 -4.90
CA GLU A 130 -5.78 11.78 -5.40
C GLU A 130 -4.73 11.47 -4.33
N ASN A 131 -4.93 11.95 -3.10
CA ASN A 131 -4.06 11.64 -1.96
C ASN A 131 -4.06 10.14 -1.64
N ALA A 132 -5.20 9.47 -1.74
CA ALA A 132 -5.31 8.02 -1.53
C ALA A 132 -4.51 7.23 -2.58
N ILE A 133 -4.58 7.61 -3.86
CA ILE A 133 -3.79 6.98 -4.93
C ILE A 133 -2.30 7.09 -4.65
N PHE A 134 -1.78 8.28 -4.36
CA PHE A 134 -0.35 8.43 -4.03
C PHE A 134 0.04 7.61 -2.81
N THR A 135 -0.82 7.53 -1.79
CA THR A 135 -0.60 6.69 -0.60
C THR A 135 -0.50 5.21 -0.97
N ILE A 136 -1.42 4.70 -1.78
CA ILE A 136 -1.40 3.31 -2.25
C ILE A 136 -0.14 3.02 -3.04
N LEU A 137 0.20 3.88 -3.99
CA LEU A 137 1.33 3.66 -4.88
C LEU A 137 2.68 3.70 -4.15
N ILE A 138 2.87 4.65 -3.22
CA ILE A 138 4.12 4.70 -2.45
C ILE A 138 4.27 3.44 -1.57
N GLU A 139 3.21 2.94 -0.96
CA GLU A 139 3.26 1.70 -0.18
C GLU A 139 3.52 0.49 -1.09
N LEU A 140 2.87 0.40 -2.23
CA LEU A 140 3.04 -0.68 -3.19
C LEU A 140 4.49 -0.78 -3.68
N PHE A 141 5.04 0.32 -4.17
CA PHE A 141 6.39 0.32 -4.73
C PHE A 141 7.50 0.27 -3.67
N SER A 142 7.20 0.68 -2.42
CA SER A 142 8.15 0.59 -1.30
C SER A 142 8.14 -0.76 -0.59
N ALA A 143 7.12 -1.58 -0.78
CA ALA A 143 6.94 -2.82 -0.03
C ALA A 143 7.92 -3.94 -0.41
N GLY A 144 8.54 -3.86 -1.59
CA GLY A 144 9.46 -4.86 -2.11
C GLY A 144 8.78 -6.09 -2.71
N GLU A 145 9.57 -6.93 -3.37
CA GLU A 145 9.07 -8.14 -4.01
C GLU A 145 8.44 -9.11 -3.00
N GLY A 146 7.36 -9.77 -3.42
CA GLY A 146 6.66 -10.75 -2.60
C GLY A 146 5.84 -10.17 -1.45
N ALA A 147 5.76 -8.86 -1.28
CA ALA A 147 4.88 -8.24 -0.31
C ALA A 147 3.40 -8.50 -0.63
N LEU A 148 2.58 -8.55 0.41
CA LEU A 148 1.12 -8.59 0.30
C LEU A 148 0.56 -7.22 0.66
N LEU A 149 -0.04 -6.57 -0.31
CA LEU A 149 -0.79 -5.34 -0.08
C LEU A 149 -2.28 -5.68 0.13
N VAL A 150 -2.83 -5.31 1.26
CA VAL A 150 -4.24 -5.47 1.59
C VAL A 150 -4.84 -4.08 1.71
N ILE A 151 -5.81 -3.78 0.85
CA ILE A 151 -6.49 -2.49 0.82
C ILE A 151 -7.94 -2.73 1.19
N ASP A 152 -8.38 -2.07 2.25
CA ASP A 152 -9.77 -2.11 2.71
C ASP A 152 -10.56 -1.00 2.00
N GLU A 153 -11.74 -1.34 1.45
CA GLU A 153 -12.66 -0.41 0.80
C GLU A 153 -11.96 0.48 -0.24
N ILE A 154 -11.30 -0.14 -1.22
CA ILE A 154 -10.51 0.55 -2.25
C ILE A 154 -11.32 1.60 -3.02
N GLU A 155 -12.61 1.37 -3.18
CA GLU A 155 -13.54 2.25 -3.89
C GLU A 155 -13.83 3.56 -3.17
N LEU A 156 -13.63 3.62 -1.87
CA LEU A 156 -13.89 4.84 -1.10
C LEU A 156 -12.87 5.94 -1.44
N GLY A 157 -13.41 7.10 -1.73
CA GLY A 157 -12.65 8.28 -2.12
C GLY A 157 -12.21 8.28 -3.59
N LEU A 158 -12.49 7.21 -4.35
CA LEU A 158 -12.19 7.13 -5.77
C LEU A 158 -13.45 7.33 -6.61
N THR A 159 -13.29 7.95 -7.77
CA THR A 159 -14.36 7.98 -8.78
C THR A 159 -14.37 6.66 -9.54
N ARG A 160 -15.49 6.32 -10.20
CA ARG A 160 -15.62 5.11 -11.02
C ARG A 160 -14.48 4.93 -12.02
N ARG A 161 -14.04 6.02 -12.66
CA ARG A 161 -12.90 6.02 -13.59
C ARG A 161 -11.58 5.61 -12.94
N SER A 162 -11.36 6.06 -11.70
CA SER A 162 -10.13 5.74 -10.95
C SER A 162 -10.10 4.29 -10.48
N THR A 163 -11.27 3.68 -10.23
CA THR A 163 -11.37 2.28 -9.80
C THR A 163 -11.08 1.32 -10.95
N GLU A 164 -11.52 1.63 -12.16
CA GLU A 164 -11.30 0.80 -13.35
C GLU A 164 -9.81 0.67 -13.73
N GLY A 165 -8.96 1.58 -13.28
CA GLY A 165 -7.51 1.55 -13.53
C GLY A 165 -6.70 0.55 -12.69
N PHE A 166 -7.35 -0.18 -11.77
CA PHE A 166 -6.70 -1.17 -10.90
C PHE A 166 -6.98 -2.62 -11.28
N TYR A 167 -7.81 -2.87 -12.29
CA TYR A 167 -8.16 -4.21 -12.78
C TYR A 167 -7.49 -4.52 -14.10
#